data_58588366a929214f12de66ed125a5b99
#
_entry.id   58588366a929214f12de66ed125a5b99
#
_cell.length_a   1.000
_cell.length_b   1.000
_cell.length_c   1.000
_cell.angle_alpha   90.00
_cell.angle_beta   90.00
_cell.angle_gamma   90.00
#
_symmetry.space_group_name_H-M   'P 1'
#
loop_
_entity.id
_entity.type
_entity.pdbx_description
1 polymer ?
#
loop_
_entity_poly.entity_id
_entity_poly.type
_entity_poly.pdbx_seq_one_letter_code
_entity_poly.pdbx_strand_id
1 'polypeptide(L)'
;LWSDITEIKQGEKSLKLLSDAIEIIPNMLMLWDKDNRLIMANRRARDIQSKMGVILKPGISRFDMLEAGFKSGSLLGGDGISAKEWVKKRKKGIINLKGREIVETRIKVENVIYDILGSFTRLNDGGTLQVWTDISEIRQKEREVEESQRKVREAEEKITNAINSMPHGITMWDKNMKLLMKNDF
;
A
#
# COMPACT_ATOMS: atom_id res chain seq x y z
N LEU A 1 -41.18 26.25 11.00
CA LEU A 1 -40.54 25.82 12.28
C LEU A 1 -40.43 24.28 12.39
N TRP A 2 -41.43 23.49 11.97
CA TRP A 2 -41.40 22.03 12.08
C TRP A 2 -40.56 21.37 10.97
N SER A 3 -40.52 21.95 9.75
CA SER A 3 -39.68 21.46 8.63
C SER A 3 -38.19 21.57 8.94
N ASP A 4 -37.75 22.65 9.56
CA ASP A 4 -36.32 22.87 9.89
C ASP A 4 -35.76 21.82 10.87
N ILE A 5 -36.58 21.41 11.87
CA ILE A 5 -36.18 20.40 12.85
C ILE A 5 -36.04 19.01 12.19
N THR A 6 -36.86 18.68 11.21
CA THR A 6 -36.81 17.40 10.52
C THR A 6 -35.60 17.33 9.61
N GLU A 7 -35.28 18.39 8.89
CA GLU A 7 -34.07 18.48 8.04
C GLU A 7 -32.79 18.42 8.85
N ILE A 8 -32.73 19.12 9.98
CA ILE A 8 -31.60 19.05 10.91
C ILE A 8 -31.39 17.62 11.41
N LYS A 9 -32.45 16.95 11.91
CA LYS A 9 -32.38 15.57 12.39
C LYS A 9 -31.97 14.58 11.29
N GLN A 10 -32.45 14.77 10.06
CA GLN A 10 -32.02 13.94 8.92
C GLN A 10 -30.54 14.16 8.61
N GLY A 11 -30.06 15.41 8.63
CA GLY A 11 -28.65 15.75 8.44
C GLY A 11 -27.76 15.11 9.50
N GLU A 12 -28.13 15.21 10.77
CA GLU A 12 -27.40 14.58 11.88
C GLU A 12 -27.34 13.05 11.74
N LYS A 13 -28.47 12.41 11.37
CA LYS A 13 -28.51 10.97 11.13
C LYS A 13 -27.61 10.55 9.98
N SER A 14 -27.59 11.31 8.90
CA SER A 14 -26.73 11.04 7.73
C SER A 14 -25.24 11.19 8.09
N LEU A 15 -24.88 12.24 8.83
CA LEU A 15 -23.51 12.44 9.30
C LEU A 15 -23.05 11.30 10.23
N LYS A 16 -23.93 10.84 11.11
CA LYS A 16 -23.64 9.71 11.98
C LYS A 16 -23.41 8.42 11.18
N LEU A 17 -24.25 8.11 10.21
CA LEU A 17 -24.09 6.94 9.35
C LEU A 17 -22.78 7.00 8.56
N LEU A 18 -22.40 8.17 8.03
CA LEU A 18 -21.12 8.35 7.34
C LEU A 18 -19.94 8.14 8.29
N SER A 19 -20.02 8.68 9.50
CA SER A 19 -18.99 8.47 10.52
C SER A 19 -18.86 7.00 10.88
N ASP A 20 -19.96 6.29 11.13
CA ASP A 20 -19.96 4.86 11.44
C ASP A 20 -19.40 4.04 10.26
N ALA A 21 -19.74 4.39 9.02
CA ALA A 21 -19.21 3.73 7.83
C ALA A 21 -17.69 3.91 7.70
N ILE A 22 -17.18 5.10 7.96
CA ILE A 22 -15.73 5.37 7.93
C ILE A 22 -14.99 4.56 9.01
N GLU A 23 -15.58 4.38 10.19
CA GLU A 23 -14.97 3.62 11.28
C GLU A 23 -14.78 2.14 10.97
N ILE A 24 -15.63 1.53 10.12
CA ILE A 24 -15.57 0.10 9.76
C ILE A 24 -14.74 -0.19 8.51
N ILE A 25 -14.28 0.85 7.79
CA ILE A 25 -13.42 0.66 6.61
C ILE A 25 -12.13 -0.08 7.02
N PRO A 26 -11.75 -1.19 6.33
CA PRO A 26 -10.57 -1.98 6.69
C PRO A 26 -9.24 -1.27 6.41
N ASN A 27 -9.26 -0.23 5.59
CA ASN A 27 -8.10 0.58 5.26
C ASN A 27 -7.85 1.61 6.36
N MET A 28 -6.60 2.00 6.57
CA MET A 28 -6.29 3.13 7.44
C MET A 28 -6.67 4.43 6.72
N LEU A 29 -7.56 5.23 7.31
CA LEU A 29 -8.02 6.49 6.78
C LEU A 29 -7.69 7.61 7.75
N MET A 30 -7.03 8.64 7.25
CA MET A 30 -6.68 9.86 7.99
C MET A 30 -7.01 11.09 7.16
N LEU A 31 -7.64 12.06 7.80
CA LEU A 31 -7.98 13.35 7.21
C LEU A 31 -7.16 14.45 7.91
N TRP A 32 -6.47 15.25 7.12
CA TRP A 32 -5.58 16.32 7.56
C TRP A 32 -6.10 17.67 7.05
N ASP A 33 -6.02 18.70 7.87
CA ASP A 33 -6.31 20.07 7.45
C ASP A 33 -5.19 20.65 6.55
N LYS A 34 -5.39 21.87 6.06
CA LYS A 34 -4.40 22.59 5.24
C LYS A 34 -3.07 22.82 5.96
N ASP A 35 -3.05 22.85 7.28
CA ASP A 35 -1.88 23.05 8.13
C ASP A 35 -1.23 21.71 8.54
N ASN A 36 -1.68 20.60 7.95
CA ASN A 36 -1.23 19.24 8.23
C ASN A 36 -1.47 18.80 9.70
N ARG A 37 -2.58 19.24 10.28
CA ARG A 37 -3.08 18.75 11.56
C ARG A 37 -4.17 17.73 11.34
N LEU A 38 -4.18 16.68 12.15
CA LEU A 38 -5.17 15.61 12.06
C LEU A 38 -6.56 16.14 12.41
N ILE A 39 -7.50 16.02 11.48
CA ILE A 39 -8.93 16.26 11.71
C ILE A 39 -9.55 14.99 12.28
N MET A 40 -9.36 13.85 11.60
CA MET A 40 -9.90 12.56 12.00
C MET A 40 -9.03 11.40 11.50
N ALA A 41 -9.15 10.28 12.20
CA ALA A 41 -8.61 9.00 11.77
C ALA A 41 -9.65 7.93 12.11
N ASN A 42 -9.87 6.95 11.22
CA ASN A 42 -10.77 5.85 11.52
C ASN A 42 -10.14 4.86 12.51
N ARG A 43 -10.95 3.93 13.01
CA ARG A 43 -10.52 2.92 13.99
C ARG A 43 -9.27 2.18 13.53
N ARG A 44 -9.24 1.71 12.28
CA ARG A 44 -8.09 0.97 11.73
C ARG A 44 -6.80 1.79 11.77
N ALA A 45 -6.86 3.07 11.44
CA ALA A 45 -5.68 3.96 11.50
C ALA A 45 -5.21 4.15 12.94
N ARG A 46 -6.14 4.37 13.89
CA ARG A 46 -5.78 4.53 15.31
C ARG A 46 -5.14 3.27 15.88
N ASP A 47 -5.70 2.10 15.60
CA ASP A 47 -5.20 0.82 16.10
C ASP A 47 -3.78 0.53 15.59
N ILE A 48 -3.53 0.67 14.29
CA ILE A 48 -2.22 0.43 13.69
C ILE A 48 -1.19 1.45 14.17
N GLN A 49 -1.54 2.75 14.18
CA GLN A 49 -0.62 3.79 14.64
C GLN A 49 -0.27 3.64 16.12
N SER A 50 -1.22 3.22 16.95
CA SER A 50 -0.95 2.92 18.37
C SER A 50 0.10 1.81 18.52
N LYS A 51 0.00 0.74 17.73
CA LYS A 51 0.99 -0.35 17.70
C LYS A 51 2.35 0.08 17.16
N MET A 52 2.38 1.14 16.34
CA MET A 52 3.60 1.78 15.86
C MET A 52 4.18 2.78 16.88
N GLY A 53 3.59 2.89 18.07
CA GLY A 53 4.01 3.82 19.11
C GLY A 53 3.52 5.27 18.91
N VAL A 54 2.52 5.48 18.05
CA VAL A 54 1.95 6.80 17.77
C VAL A 54 0.49 6.86 18.19
N ILE A 55 0.17 7.77 19.10
CA ILE A 55 -1.22 8.01 19.51
C ILE A 55 -1.82 9.12 18.64
N LEU A 56 -2.76 8.75 17.79
CA LEU A 56 -3.50 9.70 16.96
C LEU A 56 -4.58 10.42 17.78
N LYS A 57 -4.44 11.75 17.87
CA LYS A 57 -5.44 12.63 18.46
C LYS A 57 -5.72 13.78 17.48
N PRO A 58 -6.97 14.28 17.40
CA PRO A 58 -7.25 15.49 16.62
C PRO A 58 -6.27 16.62 16.98
N GLY A 59 -5.80 17.34 15.97
CA GLY A 59 -4.82 18.42 16.11
C GLY A 59 -3.35 18.00 16.14
N ILE A 60 -3.01 16.69 16.23
CA ILE A 60 -1.61 16.25 16.14
C ILE A 60 -1.02 16.67 14.78
N SER A 61 0.23 17.11 14.78
CA SER A 61 0.97 17.43 13.56
C SER A 61 1.30 16.15 12.80
N ARG A 62 1.04 16.15 11.50
CA ARG A 62 1.43 15.05 10.60
C ARG A 62 2.93 14.80 10.62
N PHE A 63 3.73 15.86 10.76
CA PHE A 63 5.18 15.74 10.77
C PHE A 63 5.70 15.16 12.09
N ASP A 64 5.06 15.49 13.22
CA ASP A 64 5.39 14.90 14.52
C ASP A 64 5.02 13.40 14.53
N MET A 65 3.88 13.04 13.94
CA MET A 65 3.49 11.64 13.73
C MET A 65 4.53 10.88 12.90
N LEU A 66 4.97 11.46 11.78
CA LEU A 66 5.99 10.85 10.93
C LEU A 66 7.33 10.70 11.64
N GLU A 67 7.73 11.71 12.42
CA GLU A 67 8.97 11.65 13.20
C GLU A 67 8.91 10.57 14.28
N ALA A 68 7.79 10.46 14.98
CA ALA A 68 7.58 9.43 15.99
C ALA A 68 7.60 8.01 15.37
N GLY A 69 6.89 7.81 14.26
CA GLY A 69 6.87 6.53 13.54
C GLY A 69 8.25 6.13 12.96
N PHE A 70 9.06 7.10 12.55
CA PHE A 70 10.43 6.84 12.12
C PHE A 70 11.33 6.47 13.30
N LYS A 71 11.26 7.22 14.41
CA LYS A 71 12.05 6.95 15.63
C LYS A 71 11.72 5.59 16.25
N SER A 72 10.48 5.14 16.17
CA SER A 72 10.08 3.80 16.63
C SER A 72 10.56 2.68 15.71
N GLY A 73 11.13 3.00 14.55
CA GLY A 73 11.52 2.01 13.53
C GLY A 73 10.35 1.41 12.76
N SER A 74 9.14 1.99 12.93
CA SER A 74 7.93 1.50 12.26
C SER A 74 7.80 2.00 10.81
N LEU A 75 8.37 3.15 10.47
CA LEU A 75 8.45 3.65 9.10
C LEU A 75 9.80 3.28 8.50
N LEU A 76 9.78 2.42 7.48
CA LEU A 76 10.98 1.89 6.85
C LEU A 76 11.45 2.78 5.68
N GLY A 77 12.72 2.61 5.26
CA GLY A 77 13.28 3.30 4.09
C GLY A 77 14.01 4.60 4.40
N GLY A 78 14.65 4.68 5.54
CA GLY A 78 15.48 5.82 5.95
C GLY A 78 16.84 5.40 6.49
N ASP A 79 17.39 4.29 6.00
CA ASP A 79 18.66 3.75 6.51
C ASP A 79 19.80 4.78 6.36
N GLY A 80 20.48 5.05 7.45
CA GLY A 80 21.63 5.95 7.50
C GLY A 80 21.33 7.45 7.56
N ILE A 81 20.04 7.86 7.63
CA ILE A 81 19.67 9.28 7.78
C ILE A 81 18.94 9.53 9.10
N SER A 82 19.03 10.77 9.61
CA SER A 82 18.33 11.16 10.83
C SER A 82 16.81 11.29 10.60
N ALA A 83 16.01 11.13 11.68
CA ALA A 83 14.57 11.33 11.63
C ALA A 83 14.17 12.71 11.06
N LYS A 84 14.92 13.75 11.43
CA LYS A 84 14.69 15.12 10.93
C LYS A 84 14.89 15.24 9.42
N GLU A 85 15.94 14.62 8.88
CA GLU A 85 16.21 14.62 7.44
C GLU A 85 15.18 13.81 6.67
N TRP A 86 14.79 12.65 7.19
CA TRP A 86 13.76 11.82 6.61
C TRP A 86 12.42 12.56 6.54
N VAL A 87 11.99 13.19 7.64
CA VAL A 87 10.77 14.01 7.68
C VAL A 87 10.88 15.21 6.74
N LYS A 88 12.04 15.88 6.66
CA LYS A 88 12.27 17.00 5.73
C LYS A 88 12.07 16.60 4.27
N LYS A 89 12.56 15.42 3.87
CA LYS A 89 12.33 14.87 2.51
C LYS A 89 10.84 14.63 2.25
N ARG A 90 10.15 13.97 3.18
CA ARG A 90 8.70 13.68 3.08
C ARG A 90 7.85 14.96 3.08
N LYS A 91 8.22 15.95 3.88
CA LYS A 91 7.53 17.23 3.98
C LYS A 91 7.40 17.93 2.63
N LYS A 92 8.47 17.93 1.81
CA LYS A 92 8.43 18.53 0.47
C LYS A 92 7.36 17.91 -0.43
N GLY A 93 7.27 16.59 -0.47
CA GLY A 93 6.24 15.88 -1.25
C GLY A 93 4.82 16.18 -0.75
N ILE A 94 4.62 16.13 0.58
CA ILE A 94 3.33 16.41 1.19
C ILE A 94 2.83 17.83 0.91
N ILE A 95 3.71 18.83 1.02
CA ILE A 95 3.37 20.25 0.78
C ILE A 95 3.07 20.49 -0.71
N ASN A 96 3.84 19.86 -1.60
CA ASN A 96 3.73 20.06 -3.05
C ASN A 96 2.69 19.13 -3.70
N LEU A 97 1.96 18.34 -2.92
CA LEU A 97 0.93 17.45 -3.43
C LEU A 97 -0.11 18.22 -4.26
N LYS A 98 -0.23 17.85 -5.53
CA LYS A 98 -1.24 18.37 -6.45
C LYS A 98 -2.16 17.22 -6.87
N GLY A 99 -3.47 17.33 -6.54
CA GLY A 99 -4.44 16.30 -6.88
C GLY A 99 -4.22 15.02 -6.08
N ARG A 100 -3.96 13.89 -6.75
CA ARG A 100 -3.78 12.57 -6.14
C ARG A 100 -2.40 12.01 -6.42
N GLU A 101 -1.77 11.46 -5.38
CA GLU A 101 -0.50 10.73 -5.45
C GLU A 101 -0.66 9.35 -4.82
N ILE A 102 -0.02 8.36 -5.42
CA ILE A 102 0.01 6.99 -4.91
C ILE A 102 1.46 6.62 -4.64
N VAL A 103 1.74 6.08 -3.46
CA VAL A 103 3.09 5.72 -3.02
C VAL A 103 3.04 4.33 -2.39
N GLU A 104 3.94 3.46 -2.83
CA GLU A 104 4.20 2.19 -2.13
C GLU A 104 5.23 2.41 -1.03
N THR A 105 4.99 1.84 0.13
CA THR A 105 5.90 1.91 1.27
C THR A 105 5.77 0.66 2.12
N ARG A 106 6.74 0.43 2.99
CA ARG A 106 6.67 -0.64 4.00
C ARG A 106 6.62 -0.04 5.38
N ILE A 107 5.81 -0.63 6.21
CA ILE A 107 5.74 -0.30 7.64
C ILE A 107 6.01 -1.54 8.47
N LYS A 108 6.58 -1.35 9.65
CA LYS A 108 6.78 -2.39 10.64
C LYS A 108 5.81 -2.16 11.79
N VAL A 109 4.94 -3.13 12.05
CA VAL A 109 4.02 -3.10 13.19
C VAL A 109 4.38 -4.28 14.08
N GLU A 110 4.81 -4.00 15.30
CA GLU A 110 5.40 -5.02 16.17
C GLU A 110 6.61 -5.68 15.48
N ASN A 111 6.53 -6.95 15.11
CA ASN A 111 7.61 -7.66 14.40
C ASN A 111 7.24 -8.05 12.96
N VAL A 112 6.10 -7.56 12.44
CA VAL A 112 5.61 -7.87 11.11
C VAL A 112 5.80 -6.68 10.18
N ILE A 113 6.31 -6.94 8.97
CA ILE A 113 6.45 -5.95 7.92
C ILE A 113 5.23 -6.07 6.99
N TYR A 114 4.59 -4.95 6.72
CA TYR A 114 3.45 -4.82 5.82
C TYR A 114 3.85 -4.01 4.59
N ASP A 115 3.46 -4.49 3.41
CA ASP A 115 3.52 -3.73 2.17
C ASP A 115 2.27 -2.87 2.09
N ILE A 116 2.43 -1.55 2.01
CA ILE A 116 1.34 -0.58 2.08
C ILE A 116 1.27 0.24 0.80
N LEU A 117 0.08 0.32 0.23
CA LEU A 117 -0.25 1.27 -0.82
C LEU A 117 -0.89 2.51 -0.20
N GLY A 118 -0.15 3.60 -0.16
CA GLY A 118 -0.61 4.90 0.32
C GLY A 118 -1.20 5.74 -0.80
N SER A 119 -2.43 6.19 -0.66
CA SER A 119 -3.06 7.18 -1.55
C SER A 119 -3.25 8.48 -0.79
N PHE A 120 -2.77 9.57 -1.37
CA PHE A 120 -2.87 10.93 -0.83
C PHE A 120 -3.65 11.78 -1.82
N THR A 121 -4.74 12.37 -1.39
CA THR A 121 -5.59 13.21 -2.25
C THR A 121 -5.72 14.59 -1.63
N ARG A 122 -5.36 15.64 -2.39
CA ARG A 122 -5.58 17.03 -1.99
C ARG A 122 -7.07 17.36 -2.11
N LEU A 123 -7.63 17.93 -1.07
CA LEU A 123 -9.03 18.39 -1.03
C LEU A 123 -9.14 19.85 -1.46
N ASN A 124 -10.37 20.29 -1.79
CA ASN A 124 -10.63 21.64 -2.27
C ASN A 124 -10.33 22.73 -1.23
N ASP A 125 -10.46 22.41 0.05
CA ASP A 125 -10.14 23.29 1.18
C ASP A 125 -8.63 23.37 1.50
N GLY A 126 -7.80 22.64 0.74
CA GLY A 126 -6.37 22.51 0.96
C GLY A 126 -5.99 21.42 1.97
N GLY A 127 -6.93 20.72 2.54
CA GLY A 127 -6.71 19.54 3.36
C GLY A 127 -6.21 18.34 2.54
N THR A 128 -5.93 17.22 3.19
CA THR A 128 -5.47 15.99 2.53
C THR A 128 -6.18 14.78 3.11
N LEU A 129 -6.80 14.00 2.24
CA LEU A 129 -7.25 12.65 2.57
C LEU A 129 -6.10 11.68 2.32
N GLN A 130 -5.78 10.88 3.31
CA GLN A 130 -4.78 9.82 3.25
C GLN A 130 -5.45 8.47 3.50
N VAL A 131 -5.28 7.55 2.57
CA VAL A 131 -5.77 6.17 2.68
C VAL A 131 -4.59 5.23 2.52
N TRP A 132 -4.41 4.31 3.48
CA TRP A 132 -3.39 3.27 3.42
C TRP A 132 -4.06 1.91 3.36
N THR A 133 -3.71 1.17 2.32
CA THR A 133 -4.22 -0.18 2.05
C THR A 133 -3.08 -1.18 2.25
N ASP A 134 -3.33 -2.20 3.04
CA ASP A 134 -2.42 -3.34 3.17
C ASP A 134 -2.51 -4.18 1.89
N ILE A 135 -1.39 -4.31 1.19
CA ILE A 135 -1.26 -5.10 -0.05
C ILE A 135 -0.31 -6.29 0.13
N SER A 136 0.02 -6.65 1.37
CA SER A 136 1.02 -7.69 1.69
C SER A 136 0.63 -9.04 1.08
N GLU A 137 -0.65 -9.43 1.16
CA GLU A 137 -1.14 -10.67 0.57
C GLU A 137 -1.04 -10.66 -0.96
N ILE A 138 -1.36 -9.53 -1.59
CA ILE A 138 -1.24 -9.36 -3.05
C ILE A 138 0.22 -9.51 -3.46
N ARG A 139 1.12 -8.82 -2.78
CA ARG A 139 2.56 -8.89 -3.04
C ARG A 139 3.15 -10.27 -2.81
N GLN A 140 2.64 -10.99 -1.83
CA GLN A 140 3.06 -12.38 -1.60
C GLN A 140 2.64 -13.28 -2.76
N LYS A 141 1.40 -13.20 -3.20
CA LYS A 141 0.90 -13.98 -4.34
C LYS A 141 1.65 -13.65 -5.64
N GLU A 142 1.94 -12.38 -5.88
CA GLU A 142 2.76 -11.97 -7.04
C GLU A 142 4.14 -12.64 -7.00
N ARG A 143 4.83 -12.60 -5.86
CA ARG A 143 6.14 -13.26 -5.69
C ARG A 143 6.07 -14.78 -5.90
N GLU A 144 5.02 -15.44 -5.40
CA GLU A 144 4.82 -16.87 -5.59
C GLU A 144 4.61 -17.24 -7.06
N VAL A 145 3.84 -16.43 -7.81
CA VAL A 145 3.62 -16.61 -9.24
C VAL A 145 4.93 -16.39 -10.01
N GLU A 146 5.66 -15.32 -9.72
CA GLU A 146 6.94 -15.03 -10.37
C GLU A 146 7.96 -16.14 -10.13
N GLU A 147 8.06 -16.65 -8.90
CA GLU A 147 8.95 -17.77 -8.57
C GLU A 147 8.56 -19.05 -9.30
N SER A 148 7.25 -19.34 -9.39
CA SER A 148 6.75 -20.49 -10.14
C SER A 148 7.10 -20.39 -11.63
N GLN A 149 6.87 -19.23 -12.24
CA GLN A 149 7.21 -18.98 -13.63
C GLN A 149 8.73 -19.09 -13.89
N ARG A 150 9.54 -18.60 -12.96
CA ARG A 150 11.00 -18.76 -13.03
C ARG A 150 11.42 -20.22 -13.01
N LYS A 151 10.84 -21.02 -12.09
CA LYS A 151 11.13 -22.47 -12.01
C LYS A 151 10.74 -23.22 -13.30
N VAL A 152 9.59 -22.88 -13.87
CA VAL A 152 9.15 -23.46 -15.15
C VAL A 152 10.15 -23.13 -16.25
N ARG A 153 10.54 -21.87 -16.41
CA ARG A 153 11.50 -21.43 -17.42
C ARG A 153 12.86 -22.12 -17.28
N GLU A 154 13.38 -22.18 -16.03
CA GLU A 154 14.65 -22.89 -15.76
C GLU A 154 14.56 -24.39 -16.09
N ALA A 155 13.42 -25.02 -15.88
CA ALA A 155 13.19 -26.42 -16.25
C ALA A 155 13.13 -26.60 -17.78
N GLU A 156 12.42 -25.73 -18.49
CA GLU A 156 12.35 -25.71 -19.95
C GLU A 156 13.73 -25.52 -20.59
N GLU A 157 14.54 -24.59 -20.09
CA GLU A 157 15.91 -24.37 -20.54
C GLU A 157 16.78 -25.60 -20.32
N LYS A 158 16.69 -26.26 -19.17
CA LYS A 158 17.42 -27.50 -18.87
C LYS A 158 17.04 -28.62 -19.82
N ILE A 159 15.75 -28.80 -20.10
CA ILE A 159 15.24 -29.81 -21.03
C ILE A 159 15.76 -29.52 -22.46
N THR A 160 15.63 -28.26 -22.91
CA THR A 160 16.09 -27.83 -24.23
C THR A 160 17.59 -28.07 -24.39
N ASN A 161 18.39 -27.68 -23.40
CA ASN A 161 19.85 -27.91 -23.43
C ASN A 161 20.19 -29.39 -23.41
N ALA A 162 19.51 -30.22 -22.64
CA ALA A 162 19.71 -31.66 -22.61
C ALA A 162 19.41 -32.29 -23.98
N ILE A 163 18.29 -31.92 -24.59
CA ILE A 163 17.88 -32.42 -25.90
C ILE A 163 18.86 -31.98 -26.99
N ASN A 164 19.32 -30.72 -26.98
CA ASN A 164 20.27 -30.20 -27.96
C ASN A 164 21.68 -30.79 -27.78
N SER A 165 22.04 -31.29 -26.59
CA SER A 165 23.32 -31.95 -26.33
C SER A 165 23.35 -33.43 -26.78
N MET A 166 22.21 -34.01 -27.19
CA MET A 166 22.14 -35.39 -27.61
C MET A 166 22.76 -35.54 -29.02
N PRO A 167 23.62 -36.56 -29.24
CA PRO A 167 24.30 -36.77 -30.53
C PRO A 167 23.39 -37.47 -31.59
N HIS A 168 22.11 -37.18 -31.56
CA HIS A 168 21.11 -37.72 -32.47
C HIS A 168 20.01 -36.68 -32.75
N GLY A 169 19.54 -36.64 -34.01
CA GLY A 169 18.38 -35.80 -34.36
C GLY A 169 17.11 -36.31 -33.70
N ILE A 170 16.47 -35.44 -32.95
CA ILE A 170 15.19 -35.71 -32.25
C ILE A 170 14.11 -34.80 -32.84
N THR A 171 12.98 -35.40 -33.20
CA THR A 171 11.78 -34.67 -33.61
C THR A 171 10.58 -35.21 -32.85
N MET A 172 9.73 -34.28 -32.41
CA MET A 172 8.45 -34.60 -31.72
C MET A 172 7.30 -34.03 -32.54
N TRP A 173 6.26 -34.82 -32.69
CA TRP A 173 5.07 -34.49 -33.44
C TRP A 173 3.83 -34.68 -32.60
N ASP A 174 2.80 -33.86 -32.80
CA ASP A 174 1.49 -34.05 -32.17
C ASP A 174 0.69 -35.15 -32.90
N LYS A 175 -0.49 -35.46 -32.37
CA LYS A 175 -1.42 -36.45 -32.95
C LYS A 175 -1.92 -36.11 -34.35
N ASN A 176 -1.77 -34.87 -34.78
CA ASN A 176 -2.17 -34.35 -36.10
C ASN A 176 -0.97 -34.22 -37.04
N MET A 177 0.17 -34.84 -36.73
CA MET A 177 1.43 -34.77 -37.51
C MET A 177 2.01 -33.35 -37.61
N LYS A 178 1.72 -32.47 -36.66
CA LYS A 178 2.36 -31.16 -36.59
C LYS A 178 3.62 -31.26 -35.72
N LEU A 179 4.73 -30.76 -36.28
CA LEU A 179 6.02 -30.73 -35.57
C LEU A 179 5.89 -29.84 -34.31
N LEU A 180 6.14 -30.44 -33.16
CA LEU A 180 6.15 -29.76 -31.88
C LEU A 180 7.54 -29.27 -31.48
N MET A 181 8.58 -30.09 -31.79
CA MET A 181 9.95 -29.81 -31.41
C MET A 181 10.93 -30.55 -32.31
N LYS A 182 12.08 -29.96 -32.53
CA LYS A 182 13.29 -30.61 -33.04
C LYS A 182 14.51 -30.08 -32.28
N ASN A 183 15.57 -30.87 -32.15
CA ASN A 183 16.85 -30.39 -31.65
C ASN A 183 17.73 -29.85 -32.80
N ASP A 184 18.88 -29.28 -32.42
CA ASP A 184 19.81 -28.60 -33.34
C ASP A 184 20.83 -29.57 -34.02
N PHE A 185 20.63 -30.88 -33.88
CA PHE A 185 21.50 -31.93 -34.49
C PHE A 185 21.23 -32.13 -35.97
#